data_517f154e3b75b860262584bee5b4b1da
#
_entry.id   517f154e3b75b860262584bee5b4b1da
#
_cell.length_a   1.000
_cell.length_b   1.000
_cell.length_c   1.000
_cell.angle_alpha   90.00
_cell.angle_beta   90.00
_cell.angle_gamma   90.00
#
_symmetry.space_group_name_H-M   'P 1'
#
loop_
_entity.id
_entity.type
_entity.pdbx_description
1 polymer ?
#
loop_
_entity_poly.entity_id
_entity_poly.type
_entity_poly.pdbx_seq_one_letter_code
_entity_poly.pdbx_strand_id
1 'polypeptide(L)'
;AYLEGIYELSEGDDRFGQQFVAKWANGYLCLFGQNEGKFINLQVGYNSTDSSFRMAGFWRDPLQPQQGQIQFTMAKADGVDSVLAHKSNGIMMRGYLENDPGRPIILVYKRPFAASVLSRNFAVTAHRGGGRNSDNLPYAENSLNLVKHVAQFGANGVEVDIRLTKDKVPIIYHDPDINTRLTLKSPLTGNINQFNADFLRAYIRLVDGQFIPTLDEMLTTIIDSTDIRNVWLDCKDGGD
;
A
#
# COMPACT_ATOMS: atom_id res chain seq x y z
N ALA A 1 -16.11 -5.56 -7.63
CA ALA A 1 -17.05 -5.34 -6.53
C ALA A 1 -17.46 -6.64 -5.84
N TYR A 2 -17.72 -7.77 -6.56
CA TYR A 2 -18.32 -8.99 -5.98
C TYR A 2 -17.37 -9.87 -5.16
N LEU A 3 -16.07 -9.60 -5.18
CA LEU A 3 -15.07 -10.19 -4.30
C LEU A 3 -14.83 -9.36 -3.02
N GLU A 4 -15.46 -8.19 -2.91
CA GLU A 4 -15.32 -7.36 -1.72
C GLU A 4 -16.19 -7.87 -0.58
N GLY A 5 -15.65 -7.81 0.62
CA GLY A 5 -16.36 -8.21 1.85
C GLY A 5 -15.44 -8.78 2.91
N ILE A 6 -16.03 -9.56 3.80
CA ILE A 6 -15.33 -10.21 4.89
C ILE A 6 -15.13 -11.68 4.56
N TYR A 7 -13.89 -12.12 4.70
CA TYR A 7 -13.48 -13.52 4.55
C TYR A 7 -12.98 -14.07 5.88
N GLU A 8 -13.04 -15.37 6.04
CA GLU A 8 -12.43 -16.09 7.14
C GLU A 8 -11.40 -17.09 6.62
N LEU A 9 -10.31 -17.24 7.40
CA LEU A 9 -9.33 -18.27 7.18
C LEU A 9 -9.95 -19.63 7.53
N SER A 10 -10.04 -20.51 6.55
CA SER A 10 -10.53 -21.88 6.74
C SER A 10 -9.38 -22.87 6.95
N GLU A 11 -8.23 -22.59 6.34
CA GLU A 11 -7.04 -23.42 6.42
C GLU A 11 -5.80 -22.58 6.17
N GLY A 12 -4.71 -22.89 6.85
CA GLY A 12 -3.38 -22.33 6.60
C GLY A 12 -2.80 -21.49 7.73
N ASP A 13 -1.81 -20.72 7.38
CA ASP A 13 -1.01 -19.90 8.30
C ASP A 13 -1.85 -18.74 8.88
N ASP A 14 -1.96 -18.67 10.19
CA ASP A 14 -2.75 -17.69 10.93
C ASP A 14 -2.00 -16.35 11.17
N ARG A 15 -0.84 -16.16 10.56
CA ARG A 15 -0.06 -14.89 10.68
C ARG A 15 -0.87 -13.65 10.38
N PHE A 16 -1.86 -13.76 9.49
CA PHE A 16 -2.77 -12.65 9.11
C PHE A 16 -3.98 -12.54 10.05
N GLY A 17 -4.18 -13.48 10.98
CA GLY A 17 -5.39 -13.65 11.78
C GLY A 17 -6.47 -14.46 11.08
N GLN A 18 -7.61 -14.56 11.75
CA GLN A 18 -8.72 -15.42 11.30
C GLN A 18 -9.66 -14.72 10.31
N GLN A 19 -9.62 -13.38 10.24
CA GLN A 19 -10.50 -12.60 9.38
C GLN A 19 -9.72 -11.70 8.45
N PHE A 20 -10.29 -11.50 7.25
CA PHE A 20 -9.75 -10.61 6.23
C PHE A 20 -10.83 -9.68 5.71
N VAL A 21 -10.44 -8.45 5.46
CA VAL A 21 -11.23 -7.45 4.72
C VAL A 21 -10.72 -7.42 3.29
N ALA A 22 -11.57 -7.76 2.33
CA ALA A 22 -11.24 -7.68 0.90
C ALA A 22 -11.80 -6.40 0.28
N LYS A 23 -10.96 -5.62 -0.39
CA LYS A 23 -11.32 -4.37 -1.06
C LYS A 23 -10.65 -4.27 -2.42
N TRP A 24 -11.40 -3.83 -3.43
CA TRP A 24 -10.83 -3.42 -4.71
C TRP A 24 -10.28 -2.00 -4.64
N ALA A 25 -9.10 -1.81 -5.20
CA ALA A 25 -8.53 -0.50 -5.42
C ALA A 25 -7.70 -0.51 -6.72
N ASN A 26 -8.05 0.34 -7.67
CA ASN A 26 -7.35 0.57 -8.94
C ASN A 26 -6.91 -0.72 -9.68
N GLY A 27 -7.82 -1.68 -9.76
CA GLY A 27 -7.55 -2.94 -10.45
C GLY A 27 -6.87 -4.03 -9.62
N TYR A 28 -6.55 -3.74 -8.36
CA TYR A 28 -5.98 -4.71 -7.40
C TYR A 28 -7.01 -5.15 -6.37
N LEU A 29 -6.99 -6.42 -6.01
CA LEU A 29 -7.72 -6.94 -4.84
C LEU A 29 -6.79 -6.92 -3.64
N CYS A 30 -7.10 -6.08 -2.66
CA CYS A 30 -6.33 -5.94 -1.43
C CYS A 30 -7.06 -6.68 -0.31
N LEU A 31 -6.34 -7.57 0.39
CA LEU A 31 -6.84 -8.29 1.55
C LEU A 31 -6.09 -7.80 2.78
N PHE A 32 -6.81 -7.27 3.75
CA PHE A 32 -6.26 -6.80 5.01
C PHE A 32 -6.56 -7.83 6.09
N GLY A 33 -5.52 -8.39 6.67
CA GLY A 33 -5.64 -9.35 7.77
C GLY A 33 -6.02 -8.69 9.09
N GLN A 34 -6.59 -9.46 9.99
CA GLN A 34 -6.97 -9.00 11.34
C GLN A 34 -5.75 -8.67 12.20
N ASN A 35 -4.63 -9.37 12.00
CA ASN A 35 -3.44 -9.21 12.83
C ASN A 35 -2.55 -8.07 12.31
N GLU A 36 -2.35 -7.04 13.14
CA GLU A 36 -1.31 -6.00 12.99
C GLU A 36 -1.29 -5.32 11.61
N GLY A 37 -2.43 -5.32 10.92
CA GLY A 37 -2.54 -4.67 9.61
C GLY A 37 -1.75 -5.35 8.48
N LYS A 38 -1.35 -6.60 8.65
CA LYS A 38 -0.75 -7.40 7.56
C LYS A 38 -1.68 -7.44 6.37
N PHE A 39 -1.15 -7.27 5.19
CA PHE A 39 -1.97 -7.22 3.99
C PHE A 39 -1.41 -8.03 2.83
N ILE A 40 -2.31 -8.33 1.91
CA ILE A 40 -2.04 -9.03 0.65
C ILE A 40 -2.55 -8.14 -0.48
N ASN A 41 -1.74 -7.97 -1.53
CA ASN A 41 -2.11 -7.22 -2.72
C ASN A 41 -2.05 -8.16 -3.93
N LEU A 42 -3.15 -8.24 -4.69
CA LEU A 42 -3.34 -9.22 -5.76
C LEU A 42 -3.74 -8.57 -7.07
N GLN A 43 -3.06 -8.92 -8.14
CA GLN A 43 -3.62 -8.83 -9.48
C GLN A 43 -4.55 -10.00 -9.73
N VAL A 44 -5.68 -9.76 -10.39
CA VAL A 44 -6.71 -10.77 -10.66
C VAL A 44 -6.95 -10.88 -12.15
N GLY A 45 -6.87 -12.09 -12.68
CA GLY A 45 -7.19 -12.41 -14.06
C GLY A 45 -8.21 -13.53 -14.16
N TYR A 46 -9.07 -13.50 -15.19
CA TYR A 46 -9.98 -14.58 -15.51
C TYR A 46 -9.40 -15.44 -16.63
N ASN A 47 -9.35 -16.74 -16.41
CA ASN A 47 -8.95 -17.73 -17.41
C ASN A 47 -10.21 -18.41 -17.98
N SER A 48 -10.54 -18.10 -19.22
CA SER A 48 -11.71 -18.65 -19.89
C SER A 48 -11.56 -20.13 -20.26
N THR A 49 -10.33 -20.65 -20.34
CA THR A 49 -10.08 -22.04 -20.73
C THR A 49 -10.55 -23.03 -19.67
N ASP A 50 -10.30 -22.71 -18.39
CA ASP A 50 -10.68 -23.55 -17.25
C ASP A 50 -11.75 -22.91 -16.35
N SER A 51 -12.30 -21.77 -16.78
CA SER A 51 -13.30 -21.00 -16.04
C SER A 51 -12.86 -20.72 -14.60
N SER A 52 -11.64 -20.22 -14.42
CA SER A 52 -11.08 -19.90 -13.10
C SER A 52 -10.66 -18.44 -12.98
N PHE A 53 -10.69 -17.88 -11.78
CA PHE A 53 -9.91 -16.68 -11.46
C PHE A 53 -8.54 -17.08 -10.95
N ARG A 54 -7.51 -16.44 -11.49
CA ARG A 54 -6.12 -16.52 -11.03
C ARG A 54 -5.74 -15.21 -10.39
N MET A 55 -5.15 -15.27 -9.21
CA MET A 55 -4.76 -14.11 -8.43
C MET A 55 -3.31 -14.30 -7.98
N ALA A 56 -2.47 -13.32 -8.23
CA ALA A 56 -1.07 -13.38 -7.85
C ALA A 56 -0.60 -12.03 -7.33
N GLY A 57 0.29 -12.05 -6.38
CA GLY A 57 0.82 -10.83 -5.80
C GLY A 57 1.75 -11.08 -4.63
N PHE A 58 1.71 -10.21 -3.67
CA PHE A 58 2.57 -10.26 -2.51
C PHE A 58 1.79 -10.02 -1.21
N TRP A 59 2.35 -10.49 -0.12
CA TRP A 59 1.93 -10.15 1.23
C TRP A 59 3.02 -9.37 1.95
N ARG A 60 2.62 -8.62 2.97
CA ARG A 60 3.53 -7.78 3.73
C ARG A 60 3.08 -7.61 5.18
N ASP A 61 4.07 -7.55 6.07
CA ASP A 61 3.93 -7.12 7.45
C ASP A 61 4.37 -5.66 7.57
N PRO A 62 3.49 -4.70 7.95
CA PRO A 62 3.86 -3.30 8.06
C PRO A 62 4.75 -3.00 9.28
N LEU A 63 4.79 -3.88 10.28
CA LEU A 63 5.56 -3.70 11.51
C LEU A 63 6.93 -4.40 11.48
N GLN A 64 7.12 -5.35 10.55
CA GLN A 64 8.33 -6.15 10.41
C GLN A 64 8.81 -6.11 8.95
N PRO A 65 10.11 -6.30 8.69
CA PRO A 65 10.64 -6.33 7.31
C PRO A 65 10.27 -7.64 6.57
N GLN A 66 9.15 -8.27 6.92
CA GLN A 66 8.70 -9.52 6.34
C GLN A 66 7.72 -9.27 5.20
N GLN A 67 7.98 -9.89 4.08
CA GLN A 67 7.12 -9.91 2.90
C GLN A 67 7.37 -11.18 2.10
N GLY A 68 6.47 -11.49 1.17
CA GLY A 68 6.66 -12.64 0.31
C GLY A 68 5.61 -12.72 -0.78
N GLN A 69 5.75 -13.72 -1.63
CA GLN A 69 4.82 -13.97 -2.72
C GLN A 69 3.60 -14.75 -2.23
N ILE A 70 2.48 -14.54 -2.89
CA ILE A 70 1.24 -15.27 -2.63
C ILE A 70 0.44 -15.40 -3.92
N GLN A 71 -0.22 -16.52 -4.07
CA GLN A 71 -1.14 -16.75 -5.16
C GLN A 71 -2.40 -17.45 -4.67
N PHE A 72 -3.53 -17.14 -5.36
CA PHE A 72 -4.80 -17.82 -5.16
C PHE A 72 -5.36 -18.27 -6.50
N THR A 73 -6.14 -19.31 -6.43
CA THR A 73 -7.02 -19.76 -7.51
C THR A 73 -8.44 -19.85 -6.97
N MET A 74 -9.39 -19.48 -7.76
CA MET A 74 -10.80 -19.74 -7.54
C MET A 74 -11.30 -20.53 -8.73
N ALA A 75 -11.52 -21.81 -8.54
CA ALA A 75 -12.05 -22.71 -9.57
C ALA A 75 -13.58 -22.56 -9.68
N LYS A 76 -14.19 -23.16 -10.70
CA LYS A 76 -15.65 -23.11 -10.91
C LYS A 76 -16.42 -23.55 -9.66
N ALA A 77 -15.97 -24.62 -9.00
CA ALA A 77 -16.55 -25.12 -7.75
C ALA A 77 -16.43 -24.16 -6.57
N ASP A 78 -15.52 -23.17 -6.63
CA ASP A 78 -15.25 -22.21 -5.58
C ASP A 78 -16.05 -20.89 -5.75
N GLY A 79 -17.10 -20.88 -6.57
CA GLY A 79 -18.02 -19.77 -6.69
C GLY A 79 -17.76 -18.80 -7.86
N VAL A 80 -16.99 -19.20 -8.87
CA VAL A 80 -16.73 -18.38 -10.09
C VAL A 80 -18.04 -17.98 -10.76
N ASP A 81 -18.98 -18.91 -10.94
CA ASP A 81 -20.28 -18.62 -11.57
C ASP A 81 -21.09 -17.58 -10.78
N SER A 82 -20.95 -17.58 -9.44
CA SER A 82 -21.58 -16.56 -8.58
C SER A 82 -20.98 -15.18 -8.85
N VAL A 83 -19.66 -15.07 -8.92
CA VAL A 83 -18.98 -13.80 -9.20
C VAL A 83 -19.34 -13.27 -10.58
N LEU A 84 -19.35 -14.12 -11.59
CA LEU A 84 -19.76 -13.77 -12.96
C LEU A 84 -21.24 -13.36 -13.05
N ALA A 85 -22.08 -13.97 -12.21
CA ALA A 85 -23.51 -13.60 -12.08
C ALA A 85 -23.74 -12.41 -11.13
N HIS A 86 -22.67 -11.69 -10.75
CA HIS A 86 -22.75 -10.52 -9.88
C HIS A 86 -23.23 -10.83 -8.45
N LYS A 87 -22.88 -11.99 -7.92
CA LYS A 87 -23.22 -12.45 -6.56
C LYS A 87 -21.96 -12.78 -5.78
N SER A 88 -22.09 -12.84 -4.46
CA SER A 88 -20.96 -13.14 -3.54
C SER A 88 -21.18 -14.40 -2.72
N ASN A 89 -21.96 -15.36 -3.18
CA ASN A 89 -22.25 -16.59 -2.41
C ASN A 89 -21.27 -17.70 -2.81
N GLY A 90 -20.83 -18.48 -1.81
CA GLY A 90 -20.02 -19.67 -2.02
C GLY A 90 -18.62 -19.40 -2.54
N ILE A 91 -18.13 -18.18 -2.37
CA ILE A 91 -16.80 -17.79 -2.81
C ILE A 91 -15.75 -18.37 -1.88
N MET A 92 -14.77 -19.04 -2.47
CA MET A 92 -13.59 -19.56 -1.79
C MET A 92 -12.35 -19.27 -2.63
N MET A 93 -11.31 -18.74 -2.00
CA MET A 93 -9.99 -18.52 -2.59
C MET A 93 -9.01 -19.52 -2.01
N ARG A 94 -8.41 -20.37 -2.85
CA ARG A 94 -7.42 -21.39 -2.47
C ARG A 94 -6.05 -20.96 -2.95
N GLY A 95 -5.08 -20.86 -2.07
CA GLY A 95 -3.76 -20.36 -2.41
C GLY A 95 -2.62 -20.97 -1.64
N TYR A 96 -1.43 -20.44 -1.89
CA TYR A 96 -0.19 -20.84 -1.26
C TYR A 96 0.65 -19.61 -0.95
N LEU A 97 1.32 -19.65 0.19
CA LEU A 97 2.38 -18.70 0.53
C LEU A 97 3.69 -19.14 -0.14
N GLU A 98 4.49 -18.18 -0.62
CA GLU A 98 5.82 -18.39 -1.20
C GLU A 98 5.83 -19.37 -2.40
N ASN A 99 4.72 -19.53 -3.09
CA ASN A 99 4.53 -20.53 -4.15
C ASN A 99 4.76 -21.98 -3.68
N ASP A 100 4.63 -22.24 -2.38
CA ASP A 100 4.84 -23.56 -1.76
C ASP A 100 3.49 -24.22 -1.47
N PRO A 101 3.13 -25.32 -2.17
CA PRO A 101 1.91 -26.07 -1.90
C PRO A 101 1.82 -26.63 -0.47
N GLY A 102 2.95 -26.79 0.22
CA GLY A 102 3.02 -27.19 1.62
C GLY A 102 2.62 -26.09 2.60
N ARG A 103 2.36 -24.87 2.11
CA ARG A 103 1.92 -23.71 2.90
C ARG A 103 0.59 -23.16 2.37
N PRO A 104 -0.50 -23.95 2.46
CA PRO A 104 -1.81 -23.54 1.94
C PRO A 104 -2.35 -22.35 2.71
N ILE A 105 -3.23 -21.59 2.02
CA ILE A 105 -4.07 -20.57 2.62
C ILE A 105 -5.42 -20.60 1.91
N ILE A 106 -6.50 -20.84 2.66
CA ILE A 106 -7.85 -20.95 2.12
C ILE A 106 -8.74 -19.93 2.81
N LEU A 107 -9.30 -19.01 2.01
CA LEU A 107 -10.19 -17.97 2.47
C LEU A 107 -11.60 -18.23 1.98
N VAL A 108 -12.57 -18.19 2.90
CA VAL A 108 -14.00 -18.39 2.62
C VAL A 108 -14.74 -17.09 2.85
N TYR A 109 -15.47 -16.65 1.83
CA TYR A 109 -16.34 -15.48 1.93
C TYR A 109 -17.44 -15.69 2.97
N LYS A 110 -17.64 -14.73 3.83
CA LYS A 110 -18.64 -14.78 4.90
C LYS A 110 -19.81 -13.84 4.66
N ARG A 111 -19.52 -12.58 4.36
CA ARG A 111 -20.55 -11.56 4.23
C ARG A 111 -20.05 -10.32 3.50
N PRO A 112 -20.97 -9.54 2.88
CA PRO A 112 -20.63 -8.21 2.39
C PRO A 112 -20.32 -7.26 3.54
N PHE A 113 -19.81 -6.09 3.20
CA PHE A 113 -19.76 -4.98 4.15
C PHE A 113 -21.16 -4.60 4.61
N ALA A 114 -21.29 -4.19 5.87
CA ALA A 114 -22.54 -3.66 6.36
C ALA A 114 -22.94 -2.38 5.58
N ALA A 115 -24.22 -2.15 5.40
CA ALA A 115 -24.71 -0.96 4.70
C ALA A 115 -24.19 0.35 5.35
N SER A 116 -24.06 0.37 6.66
CA SER A 116 -23.49 1.49 7.41
C SER A 116 -22.00 1.75 7.09
N VAL A 117 -21.25 0.74 6.66
CA VAL A 117 -19.87 0.89 6.20
C VAL A 117 -19.84 1.39 4.76
N LEU A 118 -20.67 0.80 3.89
CA LEU A 118 -20.76 1.19 2.47
C LEU A 118 -21.22 2.64 2.27
N SER A 119 -22.04 3.16 3.20
CA SER A 119 -22.51 4.54 3.17
C SER A 119 -21.50 5.56 3.71
N ARG A 120 -20.39 5.11 4.30
CA ARG A 120 -19.36 5.99 4.86
C ARG A 120 -18.17 6.09 3.93
N ASN A 121 -17.67 7.31 3.76
CA ASN A 121 -16.33 7.51 3.21
C ASN A 121 -15.33 7.16 4.33
N PHE A 122 -14.56 6.10 4.16
CA PHE A 122 -13.41 5.83 5.02
C PHE A 122 -12.12 5.83 4.19
N ALA A 123 -11.04 6.25 4.82
CA ALA A 123 -9.73 6.28 4.21
C ALA A 123 -8.88 5.12 4.71
N VAL A 124 -8.17 4.49 3.77
CA VAL A 124 -7.00 3.66 4.06
C VAL A 124 -5.81 4.54 3.75
N THR A 125 -5.18 5.08 4.79
CA THR A 125 -4.07 6.03 4.65
C THR A 125 -2.74 5.28 4.69
N ALA A 126 -1.96 5.44 3.64
CA ALA A 126 -0.62 4.87 3.55
C ALA A 126 0.40 5.81 4.19
N HIS A 127 1.20 5.29 5.11
CA HIS A 127 2.23 5.99 5.84
C HIS A 127 3.42 6.34 4.94
N ARG A 128 3.98 7.54 5.05
CA ARG A 128 5.14 8.05 4.29
C ARG A 128 4.99 7.94 2.78
N GLY A 129 3.84 8.29 2.27
CA GLY A 129 3.55 8.25 0.84
C GLY A 129 3.32 6.86 0.26
N GLY A 130 3.37 5.80 1.08
CA GLY A 130 3.15 4.41 0.63
C GLY A 130 3.98 3.36 1.35
N GLY A 131 4.99 3.74 2.12
CA GLY A 131 5.83 2.84 2.89
C GLY A 131 7.21 3.40 3.21
N ARG A 132 7.94 2.70 4.08
CA ARG A 132 9.28 3.07 4.52
C ARG A 132 10.35 2.51 3.57
N ASN A 133 11.54 3.12 3.52
CA ASN A 133 12.68 2.57 2.77
C ASN A 133 13.05 1.14 3.21
N SER A 134 12.84 0.80 4.49
CA SER A 134 13.06 -0.56 5.00
C SER A 134 12.10 -1.61 4.46
N ASP A 135 11.05 -1.20 3.78
CA ASP A 135 10.02 -2.07 3.24
C ASP A 135 10.36 -2.66 1.86
N ASN A 136 11.57 -2.36 1.35
CA ASN A 136 12.10 -2.83 0.07
C ASN A 136 11.18 -2.54 -1.12
N LEU A 137 10.52 -1.40 -1.10
CA LEU A 137 9.77 -0.90 -2.24
C LEU A 137 10.73 -0.35 -3.31
N PRO A 138 10.32 -0.35 -4.59
CA PRO A 138 11.17 0.18 -5.67
C PRO A 138 11.29 1.71 -5.65
N TYR A 139 10.57 2.39 -4.76
CA TYR A 139 10.54 3.84 -4.63
C TYR A 139 10.87 4.26 -3.20
N ALA A 140 11.56 5.38 -3.05
CA ALA A 140 11.89 5.94 -1.75
C ALA A 140 10.61 6.39 -0.99
N GLU A 141 10.62 6.25 0.34
CA GLU A 141 9.59 6.83 1.20
C GLU A 141 9.44 8.34 0.92
N ASN A 142 8.22 8.84 0.99
CA ASN A 142 7.91 10.25 0.74
C ASN A 142 8.25 10.76 -0.68
N SER A 143 8.44 9.87 -1.65
CA SER A 143 8.73 10.27 -3.03
C SER A 143 7.48 10.43 -3.89
N LEU A 144 7.57 11.23 -4.96
CA LEU A 144 6.47 11.40 -5.91
C LEU A 144 6.11 10.09 -6.61
N ASN A 145 7.10 9.26 -6.93
CA ASN A 145 6.84 7.98 -7.59
C ASN A 145 6.13 6.99 -6.66
N LEU A 146 6.48 6.96 -5.36
CA LEU A 146 5.78 6.10 -4.42
C LEU A 146 4.30 6.48 -4.30
N VAL A 147 4.01 7.77 -4.17
CA VAL A 147 2.63 8.27 -4.06
C VAL A 147 1.78 7.93 -5.30
N LYS A 148 2.36 7.99 -6.51
CA LYS A 148 1.66 7.57 -7.74
C LYS A 148 1.25 6.09 -7.74
N HIS A 149 1.94 5.25 -6.96
CA HIS A 149 1.69 3.81 -6.91
C HIS A 149 0.93 3.37 -5.66
N VAL A 150 0.62 4.29 -4.74
CA VAL A 150 0.02 3.94 -3.44
C VAL A 150 -1.34 3.25 -3.55
N ALA A 151 -2.08 3.52 -4.60
CA ALA A 151 -3.35 2.86 -4.86
C ALA A 151 -3.22 1.34 -5.07
N GLN A 152 -2.05 0.86 -5.52
CA GLN A 152 -1.74 -0.57 -5.64
C GLN A 152 -1.76 -1.27 -4.27
N PHE A 153 -1.59 -0.52 -3.18
CA PHE A 153 -1.66 -1.04 -1.81
C PHE A 153 -3.08 -0.96 -1.23
N GLY A 154 -4.09 -0.62 -2.04
CA GLY A 154 -5.46 -0.46 -1.60
C GLY A 154 -5.73 0.85 -0.85
N ALA A 155 -4.75 1.73 -0.75
CA ALA A 155 -4.91 3.02 -0.09
C ALA A 155 -5.65 4.03 -0.98
N ASN A 156 -6.44 4.89 -0.35
CA ASN A 156 -7.10 6.04 -0.96
C ASN A 156 -6.80 7.34 -0.19
N GLY A 157 -5.84 7.29 0.71
CA GLY A 157 -5.24 8.38 1.42
C GLY A 157 -3.74 8.16 1.58
N VAL A 158 -2.99 9.22 1.82
CA VAL A 158 -1.57 9.19 2.16
C VAL A 158 -1.29 10.07 3.35
N GLU A 159 -0.30 9.67 4.11
CA GLU A 159 0.38 10.53 5.07
C GLU A 159 1.76 10.85 4.49
N VAL A 160 2.22 12.10 4.66
CA VAL A 160 3.53 12.59 4.23
C VAL A 160 4.16 13.49 5.29
N ASP A 161 5.46 13.35 5.45
CA ASP A 161 6.24 14.09 6.44
C ASP A 161 6.73 15.42 5.87
N ILE A 162 6.49 16.52 6.58
CA ILE A 162 6.86 17.87 6.15
C ILE A 162 7.97 18.43 7.04
N ARG A 163 9.01 18.98 6.41
CA ARG A 163 10.04 19.78 7.05
C ARG A 163 10.23 21.11 6.36
N LEU A 164 10.70 22.09 7.13
CA LEU A 164 11.01 23.41 6.60
C LEU A 164 12.52 23.51 6.34
N THR A 165 12.87 23.98 5.15
CA THR A 165 14.24 24.38 4.81
C THR A 165 14.63 25.70 5.49
N LYS A 166 15.88 26.14 5.35
CA LYS A 166 16.37 27.41 5.87
C LYS A 166 15.56 28.60 5.35
N ASP A 167 15.21 28.57 4.08
CA ASP A 167 14.40 29.60 3.39
C ASP A 167 12.88 29.37 3.52
N LYS A 168 12.47 28.50 4.48
CA LYS A 168 11.10 28.24 4.84
C LYS A 168 10.26 27.60 3.71
N VAL A 169 10.88 26.95 2.76
CA VAL A 169 10.19 26.13 1.76
C VAL A 169 9.81 24.79 2.41
N PRO A 170 8.53 24.39 2.41
CA PRO A 170 8.13 23.08 2.90
C PRO A 170 8.53 21.99 1.91
N ILE A 171 9.30 21.02 2.38
CA ILE A 171 9.73 19.84 1.63
C ILE A 171 9.20 18.57 2.27
N ILE A 172 9.12 17.49 1.49
CA ILE A 172 8.65 16.18 1.96
C ILE A 172 9.86 15.34 2.35
N TYR A 173 10.07 15.22 3.67
CA TYR A 173 11.23 14.52 4.22
C TYR A 173 11.02 14.20 5.71
N HIS A 174 11.31 12.94 6.14
CA HIS A 174 11.01 12.50 7.50
C HIS A 174 12.04 12.96 8.54
N ASP A 175 13.33 12.64 8.33
CA ASP A 175 14.35 12.83 9.36
C ASP A 175 14.78 14.30 9.49
N PRO A 176 15.27 14.74 10.66
CA PRO A 176 15.78 16.09 10.81
C PRO A 176 17.05 16.34 9.99
N ASP A 177 17.87 15.31 9.81
CA ASP A 177 19.20 15.41 9.23
C ASP A 177 19.30 14.65 7.89
N ILE A 178 20.20 15.14 7.03
CA ILE A 178 20.62 14.42 5.82
C ILE A 178 21.33 13.14 6.24
N ASN A 179 20.83 11.98 5.82
CA ASN A 179 21.41 10.69 6.18
C ASN A 179 21.18 9.62 5.08
N THR A 180 22.01 8.56 5.14
CA THR A 180 21.98 7.49 4.14
C THR A 180 20.82 6.53 4.26
N ARG A 181 19.96 6.67 5.26
CA ARG A 181 18.67 5.96 5.34
C ARG A 181 17.67 6.47 4.28
N LEU A 182 17.71 7.78 4.04
CA LEU A 182 16.76 8.45 3.15
C LEU A 182 17.36 8.88 1.82
N THR A 183 18.69 9.08 1.78
CA THR A 183 19.36 9.67 0.63
C THR A 183 20.51 8.79 0.12
N LEU A 184 20.85 8.94 -1.14
CA LEU A 184 22.11 8.46 -1.68
C LEU A 184 23.27 9.12 -0.91
N LYS A 185 24.42 8.45 -0.90
CA LYS A 185 25.62 8.98 -0.25
C LYS A 185 25.98 10.35 -0.84
N SER A 186 26.09 11.34 0.04
CA SER A 186 26.44 12.72 -0.30
C SER A 186 27.55 13.22 0.64
N PRO A 187 28.38 14.17 0.22
CA PRO A 187 29.31 14.85 1.11
C PRO A 187 28.61 15.82 2.08
N LEU A 188 27.33 16.13 1.86
CA LEU A 188 26.56 17.02 2.73
C LEU A 188 26.04 16.26 3.93
N THR A 189 26.20 16.86 5.11
CA THR A 189 25.67 16.40 6.39
C THR A 189 25.09 17.59 7.14
N GLY A 190 24.17 17.34 8.06
CA GLY A 190 23.57 18.37 8.90
C GLY A 190 22.05 18.41 8.78
N ASN A 191 21.46 19.31 9.54
CA ASN A 191 20.00 19.43 9.63
C ASN A 191 19.43 20.11 8.38
N ILE A 192 18.28 19.63 7.93
CA ILE A 192 17.55 20.13 6.76
C ILE A 192 17.35 21.66 6.83
N ASN A 193 17.02 22.18 8.01
CA ASN A 193 16.76 23.63 8.19
C ASN A 193 18.03 24.53 8.09
N GLN A 194 19.20 23.97 7.90
CA GLN A 194 20.45 24.71 7.66
C GLN A 194 20.65 25.06 6.18
N PHE A 195 19.90 24.44 5.27
CA PHE A 195 20.07 24.54 3.82
C PHE A 195 18.84 25.13 3.14
N ASN A 196 19.04 25.92 2.10
CA ASN A 196 17.97 26.36 1.23
C ASN A 196 17.44 25.20 0.37
N ALA A 197 16.18 25.25 -0.04
CA ALA A 197 15.52 24.21 -0.83
C ALA A 197 16.29 23.91 -2.12
N ASP A 198 16.64 24.92 -2.90
CA ASP A 198 17.37 24.75 -4.17
C ASP A 198 18.72 24.08 -3.97
N PHE A 199 19.41 24.41 -2.88
CA PHE A 199 20.70 23.82 -2.55
C PHE A 199 20.53 22.31 -2.23
N LEU A 200 19.56 21.96 -1.38
CA LEU A 200 19.25 20.55 -1.10
C LEU A 200 18.95 19.79 -2.37
N ARG A 201 18.11 20.33 -3.22
CA ARG A 201 17.70 19.71 -4.48
C ARG A 201 18.83 19.60 -5.49
N ALA A 202 19.79 20.50 -5.48
CA ALA A 202 20.97 20.39 -6.34
C ALA A 202 21.88 19.22 -5.98
N TYR A 203 22.08 18.97 -4.68
CA TYR A 203 23.13 18.05 -4.18
C TYR A 203 22.61 16.75 -3.55
N ILE A 204 21.35 16.68 -3.16
CA ILE A 204 20.77 15.53 -2.48
C ILE A 204 19.81 14.79 -3.40
N ARG A 205 19.85 13.46 -3.36
CA ARG A 205 18.88 12.57 -4.00
C ARG A 205 18.38 11.57 -2.98
N LEU A 206 17.10 11.26 -3.04
CA LEU A 206 16.54 10.14 -2.30
C LEU A 206 17.23 8.82 -2.71
N VAL A 207 17.07 7.76 -1.92
CA VAL A 207 17.75 6.47 -2.14
C VAL A 207 17.46 5.85 -3.51
N ASP A 208 16.36 6.21 -4.15
CA ASP A 208 15.98 5.79 -5.50
C ASP A 208 16.39 6.79 -6.62
N GLY A 209 17.17 7.81 -6.28
CA GLY A 209 17.69 8.81 -7.21
C GLY A 209 16.78 10.01 -7.50
N GLN A 210 15.56 10.05 -6.95
CA GLN A 210 14.66 11.17 -7.11
C GLN A 210 15.13 12.41 -6.31
N PHE A 211 14.63 13.58 -6.69
CA PHE A 211 14.77 14.80 -5.88
C PHE A 211 13.92 14.70 -4.61
N ILE A 212 14.30 15.41 -3.55
CA ILE A 212 13.43 15.66 -2.41
C ILE A 212 12.27 16.52 -2.92
N PRO A 213 10.99 16.08 -2.83
CA PRO A 213 9.88 16.88 -3.30
C PRO A 213 9.61 18.08 -2.40
N THR A 214 9.12 19.17 -3.00
CA THR A 214 8.41 20.19 -2.22
C THR A 214 6.99 19.74 -1.90
N LEU A 215 6.36 20.37 -0.91
CA LEU A 215 4.95 20.12 -0.60
C LEU A 215 4.05 20.43 -1.82
N ASP A 216 4.34 21.51 -2.55
CA ASP A 216 3.60 21.90 -3.76
C ASP A 216 3.67 20.81 -4.84
N GLU A 217 4.86 20.28 -5.13
CA GLU A 217 5.04 19.19 -6.08
C GLU A 217 4.31 17.92 -5.65
N MET A 218 4.32 17.62 -4.35
CA MET A 218 3.61 16.46 -3.80
C MET A 218 2.10 16.61 -3.96
N LEU A 219 1.53 17.73 -3.55
CA LEU A 219 0.09 17.99 -3.67
C LEU A 219 -0.35 18.04 -5.13
N THR A 220 0.41 18.69 -6.00
CA THR A 220 0.16 18.73 -7.45
C THR A 220 0.17 17.30 -8.02
N THR A 221 1.17 16.47 -7.65
CA THR A 221 1.24 15.07 -8.10
C THR A 221 0.03 14.27 -7.63
N ILE A 222 -0.40 14.46 -6.39
CA ILE A 222 -1.58 13.78 -5.84
C ILE A 222 -2.83 14.16 -6.63
N ILE A 223 -3.04 15.45 -6.89
CA ILE A 223 -4.23 15.94 -7.59
C ILE A 223 -4.25 15.47 -9.04
N ASP A 224 -3.13 15.60 -9.75
CA ASP A 224 -3.08 15.40 -11.20
C ASP A 224 -2.88 13.94 -11.61
N SER A 225 -2.32 13.11 -10.74
CA SER A 225 -1.84 11.78 -11.11
C SER A 225 -2.38 10.63 -10.26
N THR A 226 -3.29 10.89 -9.30
CA THR A 226 -3.80 9.84 -8.40
C THR A 226 -5.29 10.03 -8.10
N ASP A 227 -5.91 8.97 -7.58
CA ASP A 227 -7.27 8.99 -7.01
C ASP A 227 -7.28 9.16 -5.48
N ILE A 228 -6.19 9.62 -4.90
CA ILE A 228 -6.08 9.88 -3.46
C ILE A 228 -7.07 10.96 -3.05
N ARG A 229 -7.84 10.71 -1.99
CA ARG A 229 -8.91 11.59 -1.49
C ARG A 229 -8.59 12.26 -0.17
N ASN A 230 -7.57 11.76 0.55
CA ASN A 230 -7.18 12.28 1.85
C ASN A 230 -5.66 12.37 1.92
N VAL A 231 -5.15 13.49 2.36
CA VAL A 231 -3.74 13.71 2.65
C VAL A 231 -3.60 14.11 4.10
N TRP A 232 -2.80 13.34 4.86
CA TRP A 232 -2.41 13.69 6.20
C TRP A 232 -1.02 14.32 6.16
N LEU A 233 -0.91 15.54 6.63
CA LEU A 233 0.36 16.27 6.67
C LEU A 233 0.96 16.16 8.08
N ASP A 234 2.05 15.38 8.21
CA ASP A 234 2.80 15.27 9.47
C ASP A 234 3.90 16.35 9.51
N CYS A 235 3.57 17.48 10.14
CA CYS A 235 4.47 18.61 10.26
C CYS A 235 5.51 18.34 11.36
N LYS A 236 6.75 18.05 10.97
CA LYS A 236 7.85 17.73 11.91
C LYS A 236 8.48 18.97 12.53
N ASP A 237 8.37 20.10 11.84
CA ASP A 237 8.95 21.37 12.28
C ASP A 237 7.80 22.37 12.51
N GLY A 238 7.79 22.96 13.69
CA GLY A 238 6.88 24.03 14.00
C GLY A 238 5.79 23.66 14.98
N GLY A 239 5.85 24.24 16.06
CA GLY A 239 4.96 24.27 17.20
C GLY A 239 5.26 25.48 18.06
N ASP A 240 5.78 26.55 17.47
CA ASP A 240 5.95 27.84 18.15
C ASP A 240 5.07 28.89 17.49
#